data_4b0db902483f1fa995eb73ca0b45788a
#
_entry.id   4b0db902483f1fa995eb73ca0b45788a
#
_cell.length_a   1.000
_cell.length_b   1.000
_cell.length_c   1.000
_cell.angle_alpha   90.00
_cell.angle_beta   90.00
_cell.angle_gamma   90.00
#
_symmetry.space_group_name_H-M   'P 1'
#
loop_
_entity.id
_entity.type
_entity.pdbx_description
1 polymer ?
#
loop_
_entity_poly.entity_id
_entity_poly.type
_entity_poly.pdbx_seq_one_letter_code
_entity_poly.pdbx_strand_id
1 'polypeptide(L)'
;MKSAGNSKKISWAKHQKRWFGKWHLYLGIIAGAIVAFVGVTGSILVFQDEIDRALNPKLFEVVAQKQKMPVEEIVPLIKKNYPGLKIDYLMLNNFKNPNEAYSVLNLKSGEETFINPYTGKTSGKRIHTSSFIHVVTELHRTLLIPVAGRYICGLASLCLLLLTISGLRLWIPKKWKQLKTVLTVKFSGSFKRQNYDWHNSLGFYSSPIVAILSLTGFCITFSTLVIPFLFLLSGKSPQGVAQLLGAKSAWHAAAVPLPLHAITAAAKQKMPNAYIGGIAFPADKTGTYRLDMLSGNLPKVGKREMLVVDQYTAKTLLNSRSDFPNVGNAYLSWLTPIHYGSFGGRPTQVIAIVAGLMPLALFITGFIIWWPRYKKQKRGKKRKLKEALQDEQVSAPVSEQEEKSAIEKSPRPKLGRYFLLQFKSGIKYAAVILLVSFIMGALYGLPSGIIIQPAIFVVAFSAVMVCINFICSLLAELFNLLFLLPFKKGSHRVTRYFALSAAFLVCYLTVYMILLNTGLEIF
;
A
#
# COMPACT_ATOMS: atom_id res chain seq x y z
N MET A 1 12.58 -48.71 -36.88
CA MET A 1 12.96 -48.19 -35.56
C MET A 1 13.13 -46.69 -35.66
N LYS A 2 12.17 -45.89 -35.19
CA LYS A 2 12.23 -44.42 -35.18
C LYS A 2 12.77 -43.99 -33.82
N SER A 3 13.87 -43.27 -33.82
CA SER A 3 14.53 -42.75 -32.64
C SER A 3 13.60 -41.82 -31.85
N ALA A 4 13.31 -42.16 -30.60
CA ALA A 4 12.59 -41.30 -29.68
C ALA A 4 13.38 -40.02 -29.43
N GLY A 5 12.84 -38.90 -29.91
CA GLY A 5 13.42 -37.56 -29.71
C GLY A 5 13.58 -37.22 -28.23
N ASN A 6 14.81 -37.16 -27.82
CA ASN A 6 15.25 -36.81 -26.44
C ASN A 6 14.84 -35.35 -26.14
N SER A 7 13.64 -35.14 -25.60
CA SER A 7 13.19 -33.83 -25.12
C SER A 7 14.08 -33.42 -23.97
N LYS A 8 15.10 -32.58 -24.20
CA LYS A 8 15.97 -32.00 -23.18
C LYS A 8 15.13 -31.37 -22.09
N LYS A 9 14.96 -32.05 -20.96
CA LYS A 9 14.36 -31.50 -19.74
C LYS A 9 15.13 -30.24 -19.38
N ILE A 10 14.47 -29.08 -19.49
CA ILE A 10 15.07 -27.80 -19.07
C ILE A 10 15.31 -27.90 -17.58
N SER A 11 16.55 -27.75 -17.12
CA SER A 11 16.86 -27.80 -15.70
C SER A 11 16.01 -26.78 -14.92
N TRP A 12 15.53 -27.14 -13.74
CA TRP A 12 14.63 -26.32 -12.90
C TRP A 12 15.17 -24.88 -12.70
N ALA A 13 16.46 -24.70 -12.47
CA ALA A 13 17.13 -23.40 -12.34
C ALA A 13 16.99 -22.53 -13.62
N LYS A 14 17.04 -23.15 -14.81
CA LYS A 14 16.88 -22.45 -16.08
C LYS A 14 15.41 -22.03 -16.32
N HIS A 15 14.47 -22.87 -15.87
CA HIS A 15 13.05 -22.59 -15.89
C HIS A 15 12.69 -21.43 -14.97
N GLN A 16 13.18 -21.42 -13.72
CA GLN A 16 12.98 -20.33 -12.76
C GLN A 16 13.48 -18.99 -13.30
N LYS A 17 14.71 -18.92 -13.78
CA LYS A 17 15.28 -17.66 -14.30
C LYS A 17 14.46 -17.08 -15.45
N ARG A 18 13.91 -17.94 -16.32
CA ARG A 18 13.01 -17.53 -17.43
C ARG A 18 11.67 -17.03 -16.90
N TRP A 19 11.13 -17.65 -15.86
CA TRP A 19 9.87 -17.27 -15.23
C TRP A 19 9.98 -15.93 -14.52
N PHE A 20 10.97 -15.75 -13.63
CA PHE A 20 11.24 -14.49 -12.95
C PHE A 20 11.50 -13.34 -13.93
N GLY A 21 12.25 -13.59 -15.01
CA GLY A 21 12.53 -12.56 -16.02
C GLY A 21 11.27 -12.06 -16.73
N LYS A 22 10.27 -12.93 -16.97
CA LYS A 22 8.99 -12.51 -17.55
C LYS A 22 8.16 -11.67 -16.58
N TRP A 23 8.02 -12.14 -15.35
CA TRP A 23 7.28 -11.41 -14.32
C TRP A 23 7.90 -10.06 -14.01
N HIS A 24 9.19 -10.02 -13.82
CA HIS A 24 9.92 -8.77 -13.62
C HIS A 24 9.69 -7.77 -14.76
N LEU A 25 9.69 -8.23 -15.99
CA LEU A 25 9.42 -7.39 -17.16
C LEU A 25 7.99 -6.85 -17.16
N TYR A 26 6.98 -7.70 -16.99
CA TYR A 26 5.57 -7.27 -17.08
C TYR A 26 5.17 -6.37 -15.91
N LEU A 27 5.52 -6.76 -14.70
CA LEU A 27 5.31 -5.92 -13.52
C LEU A 27 6.08 -4.60 -13.64
N GLY A 28 7.34 -4.65 -14.15
CA GLY A 28 8.16 -3.48 -14.36
C GLY A 28 7.61 -2.48 -15.37
N ILE A 29 6.89 -2.94 -16.40
CA ILE A 29 6.24 -2.04 -17.38
C ILE A 29 4.95 -1.45 -16.79
N ILE A 30 4.10 -2.27 -16.19
CA ILE A 30 2.75 -1.84 -15.74
C ILE A 30 2.84 -1.11 -14.40
N ALA A 31 3.29 -1.79 -13.37
CA ALA A 31 3.40 -1.20 -12.03
C ALA A 31 4.59 -0.24 -11.93
N GLY A 32 5.65 -0.47 -12.73
CA GLY A 32 6.84 0.37 -12.75
C GLY A 32 6.57 1.84 -13.07
N ALA A 33 5.65 2.13 -14.00
CA ALA A 33 5.24 3.50 -14.31
C ALA A 33 4.55 4.17 -13.11
N ILE A 34 3.66 3.44 -12.42
CA ILE A 34 2.93 3.94 -11.25
C ILE A 34 3.91 4.22 -10.11
N VAL A 35 4.78 3.23 -9.77
CA VAL A 35 5.72 3.40 -8.66
C VAL A 35 6.84 4.41 -8.97
N ALA A 36 7.17 4.65 -10.23
CA ALA A 36 8.07 5.73 -10.63
C ALA A 36 7.47 7.10 -10.27
N PHE A 37 6.18 7.30 -10.58
CA PHE A 37 5.46 8.52 -10.24
C PHE A 37 5.26 8.68 -8.72
N VAL A 38 4.81 7.62 -8.04
CA VAL A 38 4.64 7.57 -6.58
C VAL A 38 5.98 7.80 -5.86
N GLY A 39 7.08 7.26 -6.38
CA GLY A 39 8.41 7.47 -5.83
C GLY A 39 8.87 8.93 -5.88
N VAL A 40 8.64 9.62 -7.00
CA VAL A 40 8.95 11.06 -7.14
C VAL A 40 8.13 11.90 -6.17
N THR A 41 6.82 11.69 -6.13
CA THR A 41 5.94 12.43 -5.20
C THR A 41 6.29 12.13 -3.75
N GLY A 42 6.62 10.88 -3.41
CA GLY A 42 7.09 10.49 -2.08
C GLY A 42 8.41 11.17 -1.70
N SER A 43 9.35 11.33 -2.65
CA SER A 43 10.61 12.04 -2.42
C SER A 43 10.39 13.52 -2.08
N ILE A 44 9.40 14.17 -2.70
CA ILE A 44 9.01 15.54 -2.34
C ILE A 44 8.47 15.58 -0.89
N LEU A 45 7.62 14.63 -0.54
CA LEU A 45 6.98 14.58 0.78
C LEU A 45 7.93 14.30 1.95
N VAL A 46 9.15 13.83 1.70
CA VAL A 46 10.15 13.67 2.78
C VAL A 46 10.42 14.98 3.52
N PHE A 47 10.42 16.10 2.80
CA PHE A 47 10.60 17.45 3.36
C PHE A 47 9.31 18.30 3.27
N GLN A 48 8.15 17.66 3.39
CA GLN A 48 6.85 18.33 3.23
C GLN A 48 6.66 19.54 4.13
N ASP A 49 7.12 19.49 5.38
CA ASP A 49 6.93 20.60 6.33
C ASP A 49 7.85 21.77 6.01
N GLU A 50 9.09 21.50 5.59
CA GLU A 50 10.05 22.52 5.19
C GLU A 50 9.59 23.21 3.90
N ILE A 51 9.09 22.44 2.94
CA ILE A 51 8.57 22.97 1.67
C ILE A 51 7.31 23.80 1.93
N ASP A 52 6.37 23.30 2.75
CA ASP A 52 5.13 24.04 3.03
C ASP A 52 5.40 25.36 3.74
N ARG A 53 6.33 25.38 4.70
CA ARG A 53 6.78 26.61 5.36
C ARG A 53 7.46 27.58 4.38
N ALA A 54 8.34 27.09 3.54
CA ALA A 54 9.04 27.92 2.55
C ALA A 54 8.07 28.55 1.54
N LEU A 55 6.99 27.83 1.19
CA LEU A 55 5.96 28.34 0.29
C LEU A 55 4.98 29.31 0.98
N ASN A 56 4.79 29.18 2.31
CA ASN A 56 3.79 29.92 3.07
C ASN A 56 4.36 30.53 4.36
N PRO A 57 5.50 31.27 4.34
CA PRO A 57 6.16 31.72 5.57
C PRO A 57 5.24 32.58 6.46
N LYS A 58 4.40 33.44 5.88
CA LYS A 58 3.46 34.31 6.61
C LYS A 58 2.43 33.55 7.45
N LEU A 59 2.12 32.30 7.11
CA LEU A 59 1.20 31.46 7.86
C LEU A 59 1.88 30.79 9.05
N PHE A 60 3.09 30.28 8.83
CA PHE A 60 3.81 29.45 9.80
C PHE A 60 4.66 30.25 10.77
N GLU A 61 5.23 31.39 10.34
CA GLU A 61 6.21 32.12 11.14
C GLU A 61 5.54 33.15 12.05
N VAL A 62 5.97 33.12 13.29
CA VAL A 62 5.56 34.08 14.32
C VAL A 62 6.79 34.64 15.05
N VAL A 63 6.66 35.84 15.60
CA VAL A 63 7.71 36.44 16.42
C VAL A 63 7.72 35.74 17.78
N ALA A 64 8.87 35.14 18.11
CA ALA A 64 9.05 34.45 19.39
C ALA A 64 8.93 35.42 20.57
N GLN A 65 8.28 34.97 21.64
CA GLN A 65 8.20 35.63 22.93
C GLN A 65 8.76 34.69 24.02
N LYS A 66 8.67 35.10 25.32
CA LYS A 66 9.28 34.33 26.40
C LYS A 66 8.81 32.87 26.46
N GLN A 67 7.51 32.61 26.33
CA GLN A 67 6.94 31.27 26.44
C GLN A 67 5.67 31.15 25.61
N LYS A 68 5.52 30.04 24.85
CA LYS A 68 4.28 29.68 24.22
C LYS A 68 3.21 29.35 25.25
N MET A 69 1.99 29.82 25.04
CA MET A 69 0.87 29.42 25.88
C MET A 69 0.64 27.90 25.81
N PRO A 70 0.40 27.24 26.93
CA PRO A 70 -0.02 25.84 26.93
C PRO A 70 -1.39 25.70 26.23
N VAL A 71 -1.66 24.50 25.73
CA VAL A 71 -2.90 24.25 24.95
C VAL A 71 -4.16 24.50 25.79
N GLU A 72 -4.07 24.33 27.08
CA GLU A 72 -5.12 24.56 28.07
C GLU A 72 -5.57 26.03 28.15
N GLU A 73 -4.65 26.95 27.89
CA GLU A 73 -4.89 28.40 27.91
C GLU A 73 -5.24 28.92 26.51
N ILE A 74 -4.52 28.47 25.49
CA ILE A 74 -4.69 28.98 24.13
C ILE A 74 -6.01 28.54 23.49
N VAL A 75 -6.51 27.32 23.75
CA VAL A 75 -7.77 26.83 23.18
C VAL A 75 -8.99 27.63 23.66
N PRO A 76 -9.17 27.92 24.96
CA PRO A 76 -10.22 28.82 25.42
C PRO A 76 -10.10 30.22 24.81
N LEU A 77 -8.88 30.74 24.67
CA LEU A 77 -8.63 32.07 24.07
C LEU A 77 -9.01 32.09 22.59
N ILE A 78 -8.68 31.04 21.84
CA ILE A 78 -9.11 30.88 20.43
C ILE A 78 -10.64 30.87 20.34
N LYS A 79 -11.32 30.08 21.17
CA LYS A 79 -12.79 30.02 21.20
C LYS A 79 -13.44 31.35 21.55
N LYS A 80 -12.82 32.10 22.47
CA LYS A 80 -13.27 33.45 22.84
C LYS A 80 -13.09 34.45 21.70
N ASN A 81 -11.91 34.45 21.07
CA ASN A 81 -11.58 35.42 20.00
C ASN A 81 -12.25 35.08 18.68
N TYR A 82 -12.52 33.80 18.42
CA TYR A 82 -13.10 33.29 17.18
C TYR A 82 -14.24 32.28 17.46
N PRO A 83 -15.43 32.77 17.94
CA PRO A 83 -16.54 31.89 18.35
C PRO A 83 -17.04 30.95 17.25
N GLY A 84 -16.89 31.35 15.98
CA GLY A 84 -17.29 30.54 14.82
C GLY A 84 -16.24 29.52 14.36
N LEU A 85 -15.04 29.52 14.95
CA LEU A 85 -13.98 28.60 14.53
C LEU A 85 -14.18 27.22 15.17
N LYS A 86 -14.57 26.24 14.35
CA LYS A 86 -14.66 24.86 14.79
C LYS A 86 -13.27 24.21 14.81
N ILE A 87 -12.88 23.70 15.97
CA ILE A 87 -11.61 23.02 16.19
C ILE A 87 -11.86 21.52 16.15
N ASP A 88 -11.61 20.88 15.00
CA ASP A 88 -11.67 19.42 14.90
C ASP A 88 -10.31 18.79 15.21
N TYR A 89 -9.20 19.46 14.79
CA TYR A 89 -7.85 19.03 15.10
C TYR A 89 -6.94 20.24 15.35
N LEU A 90 -6.22 20.23 16.48
CA LEU A 90 -5.16 21.20 16.79
C LEU A 90 -3.80 20.52 16.60
N MET A 91 -2.99 21.06 15.71
CA MET A 91 -1.62 20.63 15.50
C MET A 91 -0.67 21.61 16.17
N LEU A 92 0.20 21.10 17.04
CA LEU A 92 1.20 21.92 17.73
C LEU A 92 2.46 22.13 16.88
N ASN A 93 2.44 21.62 15.64
CA ASN A 93 3.55 21.71 14.68
C ASN A 93 4.90 21.34 15.32
N ASN A 94 5.94 22.10 15.07
CA ASN A 94 7.20 21.96 15.78
C ASN A 94 7.18 22.84 17.05
N PHE A 95 6.55 22.36 18.12
CA PHE A 95 6.41 23.13 19.35
C PHE A 95 7.76 23.55 19.98
N LYS A 96 8.87 22.88 19.64
CA LYS A 96 10.23 23.25 20.06
C LYS A 96 10.78 24.45 19.28
N ASN A 97 10.26 24.73 18.08
CA ASN A 97 10.63 25.92 17.33
C ASN A 97 9.86 27.13 17.88
N PRO A 98 10.52 28.13 18.51
CA PRO A 98 9.83 29.26 19.09
C PRO A 98 9.10 30.09 18.03
N ASN A 99 9.57 30.12 16.80
CA ASN A 99 9.03 30.95 15.72
C ASN A 99 7.91 30.25 14.92
N GLU A 100 7.26 29.22 15.47
CA GLU A 100 6.28 28.45 14.71
C GLU A 100 4.86 28.56 15.27
N ALA A 101 3.90 28.90 14.41
CA ALA A 101 2.48 28.95 14.69
C ALA A 101 1.90 27.55 14.96
N TYR A 102 0.86 27.46 15.76
CA TYR A 102 -0.01 26.29 15.81
C TYR A 102 -0.98 26.32 14.64
N SER A 103 -1.54 25.18 14.24
CA SER A 103 -2.61 25.15 13.25
C SER A 103 -3.86 24.44 13.76
N VAL A 104 -5.01 25.00 13.42
CA VAL A 104 -6.34 24.47 13.72
C VAL A 104 -6.99 24.05 12.42
N LEU A 105 -7.36 22.79 12.32
CA LEU A 105 -8.04 22.25 11.14
C LEU A 105 -9.53 21.99 11.43
N ASN A 106 -10.38 22.51 10.56
CA ASN A 106 -11.78 22.13 10.47
C ASN A 106 -11.92 21.06 9.38
N LEU A 107 -12.21 19.83 9.79
CA LEU A 107 -12.29 18.68 8.86
C LEU A 107 -13.45 18.78 7.88
N LYS A 108 -14.54 19.49 8.25
CA LYS A 108 -15.73 19.60 7.40
C LYS A 108 -15.54 20.62 6.27
N SER A 109 -14.96 21.79 6.58
CA SER A 109 -14.72 22.86 5.58
C SER A 109 -13.37 22.72 4.89
N GLY A 110 -12.42 21.97 5.46
CA GLY A 110 -11.03 21.92 5.02
C GLY A 110 -10.24 23.21 5.33
N GLU A 111 -10.84 24.15 6.10
CA GLU A 111 -10.16 25.37 6.50
C GLU A 111 -9.11 25.07 7.57
N GLU A 112 -7.89 25.53 7.33
CA GLU A 112 -6.77 25.49 8.28
C GLU A 112 -6.42 26.90 8.69
N THR A 113 -6.55 27.19 9.99
CA THR A 113 -6.30 28.51 10.59
C THR A 113 -5.01 28.44 11.41
N PHE A 114 -4.09 29.32 11.15
CA PHE A 114 -2.81 29.38 11.84
C PHE A 114 -2.91 30.37 13.00
N ILE A 115 -2.46 29.94 14.18
CA ILE A 115 -2.61 30.66 15.44
C ILE A 115 -1.24 30.97 16.03
N ASN A 116 -1.01 32.22 16.34
CA ASN A 116 0.17 32.63 17.11
C ASN A 116 0.09 32.09 18.54
N PRO A 117 1.03 31.21 18.95
CA PRO A 117 0.99 30.55 20.26
C PRO A 117 1.23 31.47 21.45
N TYR A 118 1.64 32.71 21.20
CA TYR A 118 1.91 33.71 22.24
C TYR A 118 0.73 34.65 22.48
N THR A 119 -0.11 34.88 21.48
CA THR A 119 -1.17 35.89 21.56
C THR A 119 -2.58 35.31 21.33
N GLY A 120 -2.68 34.10 20.85
CA GLY A 120 -3.95 33.49 20.44
C GLY A 120 -4.58 34.14 19.20
N LYS A 121 -3.88 35.08 18.55
CA LYS A 121 -4.35 35.72 17.31
C LYS A 121 -4.03 34.87 16.09
N THR A 122 -4.88 34.95 15.05
CA THR A 122 -4.59 34.26 13.78
C THR A 122 -3.45 34.95 13.04
N SER A 123 -2.54 34.13 12.47
CA SER A 123 -1.52 34.59 11.49
C SER A 123 -2.06 34.56 10.08
N GLY A 124 -3.16 33.83 9.84
CA GLY A 124 -3.83 33.69 8.56
C GLY A 124 -4.55 32.34 8.46
N LYS A 125 -5.18 32.12 7.31
CA LYS A 125 -5.91 30.88 7.04
C LYS A 125 -5.78 30.48 5.59
N ARG A 126 -5.98 29.20 5.32
CA ARG A 126 -6.02 28.61 3.98
C ARG A 126 -7.00 27.46 3.90
N ILE A 127 -7.34 27.05 2.70
CA ILE A 127 -7.98 25.75 2.48
C ILE A 127 -6.86 24.70 2.39
N HIS A 128 -6.82 23.80 3.38
CA HIS A 128 -5.77 22.77 3.51
C HIS A 128 -5.70 21.88 2.26
N THR A 129 -6.86 21.49 1.72
CA THR A 129 -6.95 20.62 0.54
C THR A 129 -6.40 21.24 -0.73
N SER A 130 -6.26 22.57 -0.79
CA SER A 130 -5.69 23.31 -1.92
C SER A 130 -4.20 23.61 -1.76
N SER A 131 -3.58 23.23 -0.63
CA SER A 131 -2.15 23.45 -0.43
C SER A 131 -1.31 22.54 -1.33
N PHE A 132 -0.15 23.04 -1.78
CA PHE A 132 0.78 22.27 -2.63
C PHE A 132 1.09 20.90 -2.02
N ILE A 133 1.41 20.86 -0.73
CA ILE A 133 1.77 19.62 -0.04
C ILE A 133 0.58 18.66 0.03
N HIS A 134 -0.65 19.15 0.23
CA HIS A 134 -1.82 18.28 0.21
C HIS A 134 -2.05 17.67 -1.17
N VAL A 135 -1.94 18.45 -2.24
CA VAL A 135 -2.07 17.95 -3.62
C VAL A 135 -1.01 16.90 -3.92
N VAL A 136 0.26 17.13 -3.53
CA VAL A 136 1.33 16.12 -3.70
C VAL A 136 1.06 14.88 -2.85
N THR A 137 0.49 15.03 -1.66
CA THR A 137 0.10 13.91 -0.80
C THR A 137 -1.00 13.07 -1.46
N GLU A 138 -2.02 13.70 -2.03
CA GLU A 138 -3.07 12.98 -2.73
C GLU A 138 -2.56 12.32 -4.03
N LEU A 139 -1.67 12.97 -4.77
CA LEU A 139 -0.97 12.35 -5.90
C LEU A 139 -0.20 11.09 -5.47
N HIS A 140 0.52 11.16 -4.35
CA HIS A 140 1.28 10.03 -3.82
C HIS A 140 0.40 8.88 -3.32
N ARG A 141 -0.68 9.21 -2.62
CA ARG A 141 -1.52 8.23 -1.94
C ARG A 141 -2.62 7.65 -2.80
N THR A 142 -3.19 8.46 -3.70
CA THR A 142 -4.44 8.15 -4.42
C THR A 142 -4.36 8.42 -5.93
N LEU A 143 -3.26 8.97 -6.46
CA LEU A 143 -3.17 9.44 -7.85
C LEU A 143 -4.30 10.41 -8.22
N LEU A 144 -4.85 11.15 -7.25
CA LEU A 144 -6.08 11.97 -7.36
C LEU A 144 -7.33 11.18 -7.81
N ILE A 145 -7.32 9.85 -7.72
CA ILE A 145 -8.47 8.99 -8.03
C ILE A 145 -9.16 8.63 -6.73
N PRO A 146 -10.38 9.09 -6.47
CA PRO A 146 -11.09 8.79 -5.23
C PRO A 146 -11.22 7.28 -5.00
N VAL A 147 -11.06 6.85 -3.76
CA VAL A 147 -11.19 5.46 -3.28
C VAL A 147 -10.27 4.47 -4.01
N ALA A 148 -10.43 4.26 -5.32
CA ALA A 148 -9.68 3.27 -6.09
C ALA A 148 -8.19 3.57 -6.16
N GLY A 149 -7.80 4.84 -6.25
CA GLY A 149 -6.40 5.25 -6.35
C GLY A 149 -5.55 4.80 -5.17
N ARG A 150 -6.09 4.85 -3.95
CA ARG A 150 -5.42 4.36 -2.74
C ARG A 150 -5.02 2.89 -2.88
N TYR A 151 -5.93 2.04 -3.35
CA TYR A 151 -5.66 0.63 -3.52
C TYR A 151 -4.71 0.35 -4.70
N ILE A 152 -4.79 1.15 -5.77
CA ILE A 152 -3.84 1.10 -6.90
C ILE A 152 -2.42 1.39 -6.39
N CYS A 153 -2.21 2.44 -5.59
CA CYS A 153 -0.91 2.77 -5.01
C CYS A 153 -0.41 1.66 -4.07
N GLY A 154 -1.29 1.13 -3.21
CA GLY A 154 -0.94 0.03 -2.31
C GLY A 154 -0.54 -1.25 -3.04
N LEU A 155 -1.28 -1.65 -4.08
CA LEU A 155 -0.94 -2.80 -4.91
C LEU A 155 0.34 -2.55 -5.73
N ALA A 156 0.54 -1.33 -6.22
CA ALA A 156 1.78 -0.95 -6.90
C ALA A 156 3.00 -1.04 -5.96
N SER A 157 2.83 -0.67 -4.68
CA SER A 157 3.86 -0.87 -3.65
C SER A 157 4.20 -2.35 -3.43
N LEU A 158 3.19 -3.23 -3.38
CA LEU A 158 3.41 -4.67 -3.33
C LEU A 158 4.14 -5.18 -4.59
N CYS A 159 3.73 -4.70 -5.76
CA CYS A 159 4.41 -5.03 -7.01
C CYS A 159 5.87 -4.56 -7.01
N LEU A 160 6.19 -3.39 -6.44
CA LEU A 160 7.56 -2.91 -6.30
C LEU A 160 8.39 -3.83 -5.38
N LEU A 161 7.83 -4.32 -4.28
CA LEU A 161 8.47 -5.31 -3.42
C LEU A 161 8.79 -6.60 -4.19
N LEU A 162 7.82 -7.11 -4.97
CA LEU A 162 8.02 -8.28 -5.83
C LEU A 162 9.05 -8.03 -6.94
N LEU A 163 9.07 -6.82 -7.51
CA LEU A 163 10.09 -6.39 -8.48
C LEU A 163 11.48 -6.37 -7.85
N THR A 164 11.61 -5.87 -6.63
CA THR A 164 12.87 -5.85 -5.88
C THR A 164 13.40 -7.27 -5.65
N ILE A 165 12.54 -8.18 -5.15
CA ILE A 165 12.91 -9.59 -4.91
C ILE A 165 13.27 -10.29 -6.23
N SER A 166 12.45 -10.15 -7.26
CA SER A 166 12.71 -10.78 -8.57
C SER A 166 13.93 -10.18 -9.25
N GLY A 167 14.16 -8.87 -9.11
CA GLY A 167 15.34 -8.17 -9.60
C GLY A 167 16.62 -8.70 -8.98
N LEU A 168 16.67 -8.80 -7.65
CA LEU A 168 17.80 -9.40 -6.92
C LEU A 168 18.05 -10.85 -7.37
N ARG A 169 16.98 -11.64 -7.54
CA ARG A 169 17.13 -13.03 -8.04
C ARG A 169 17.69 -13.09 -9.45
N LEU A 170 17.35 -12.16 -10.33
CA LEU A 170 17.89 -12.05 -11.68
C LEU A 170 19.32 -11.51 -11.70
N TRP A 171 19.63 -10.62 -10.76
CA TRP A 171 20.94 -9.98 -10.62
C TRP A 171 22.05 -10.95 -10.21
N ILE A 172 21.76 -11.98 -9.40
CA ILE A 172 22.76 -12.96 -8.91
C ILE A 172 23.55 -13.54 -10.09
N PRO A 173 24.89 -13.34 -10.12
CA PRO A 173 25.74 -13.84 -11.21
C PRO A 173 25.87 -15.36 -11.15
N LYS A 174 26.14 -15.98 -12.30
CA LYS A 174 26.34 -17.43 -12.38
C LYS A 174 27.66 -17.88 -11.71
N LYS A 175 28.66 -17.02 -11.74
CA LYS A 175 30.01 -17.27 -11.17
C LYS A 175 30.39 -16.09 -10.29
N TRP A 176 30.90 -16.34 -9.11
CA TRP A 176 31.36 -15.30 -8.18
C TRP A 176 32.42 -14.36 -8.77
N LYS A 177 33.26 -14.83 -9.69
CA LYS A 177 34.22 -14.01 -10.45
C LYS A 177 33.56 -12.86 -11.23
N GLN A 178 32.25 -12.94 -11.51
CA GLN A 178 31.49 -11.91 -12.22
C GLN A 178 30.89 -10.86 -11.27
N LEU A 179 31.07 -10.98 -9.94
CA LEU A 179 30.47 -10.10 -8.95
C LEU A 179 30.85 -8.63 -9.18
N LYS A 180 32.13 -8.34 -9.36
CA LYS A 180 32.60 -6.98 -9.67
C LYS A 180 31.92 -6.38 -10.90
N THR A 181 31.68 -7.18 -11.94
CA THR A 181 31.05 -6.74 -13.19
C THR A 181 29.56 -6.36 -13.02
N VAL A 182 28.84 -7.03 -12.12
CA VAL A 182 27.40 -6.75 -11.89
C VAL A 182 27.20 -5.65 -10.84
N LEU A 183 28.23 -5.32 -10.06
CA LEU A 183 28.23 -4.24 -9.06
C LEU A 183 28.69 -2.89 -9.63
N THR A 184 29.35 -2.87 -10.81
CA THR A 184 29.96 -1.67 -11.37
C THR A 184 29.44 -1.37 -12.77
N VAL A 185 29.58 -0.11 -13.19
CA VAL A 185 29.23 0.36 -14.53
C VAL A 185 30.51 0.47 -15.37
N LYS A 186 30.51 -0.17 -16.56
CA LYS A 186 31.62 -0.05 -17.51
C LYS A 186 31.43 1.18 -18.39
N PHE A 187 31.99 2.32 -18.00
CA PHE A 187 31.86 3.59 -18.71
C PHE A 187 32.44 3.58 -20.13
N SER A 188 33.43 2.74 -20.41
CA SER A 188 34.00 2.57 -21.77
C SER A 188 33.12 1.66 -22.67
N GLY A 189 31.97 1.16 -22.16
CA GLY A 189 31.06 0.32 -22.92
C GLY A 189 30.11 1.15 -23.80
N SER A 190 29.46 0.46 -24.76
CA SER A 190 28.38 1.10 -25.54
C SER A 190 27.23 1.57 -24.63
N PHE A 191 26.44 2.55 -25.05
CA PHE A 191 25.26 3.04 -24.34
C PHE A 191 24.35 1.92 -23.85
N LYS A 192 24.11 0.92 -24.69
CA LYS A 192 23.29 -0.25 -24.31
C LYS A 192 23.91 -1.05 -23.16
N ARG A 193 25.26 -1.16 -23.13
CA ARG A 193 25.98 -1.84 -22.05
C ARG A 193 25.93 -1.01 -20.77
N GLN A 194 26.22 0.29 -20.86
CA GLN A 194 26.16 1.19 -19.70
C GLN A 194 24.76 1.21 -19.08
N ASN A 195 23.70 1.36 -19.90
CA ASN A 195 22.33 1.34 -19.40
C ASN A 195 21.95 0.03 -18.69
N TYR A 196 22.42 -1.11 -19.20
CA TYR A 196 22.24 -2.41 -18.55
C TYR A 196 22.97 -2.49 -17.21
N ASP A 197 24.20 -1.99 -17.15
CA ASP A 197 24.99 -1.97 -15.92
C ASP A 197 24.39 -1.01 -14.90
N TRP A 198 23.91 0.16 -15.31
CA TRP A 198 23.17 1.09 -14.45
C TRP A 198 21.92 0.44 -13.85
N HIS A 199 21.08 -0.21 -14.67
CA HIS A 199 19.88 -0.89 -14.18
C HIS A 199 20.22 -1.93 -13.10
N ASN A 200 21.26 -2.72 -13.31
CA ASN A 200 21.68 -3.75 -12.37
C ASN A 200 22.27 -3.15 -11.08
N SER A 201 23.18 -2.19 -11.20
CA SER A 201 23.86 -1.59 -10.05
C SER A 201 22.90 -0.77 -9.19
N LEU A 202 22.09 0.12 -9.80
CA LEU A 202 21.07 0.89 -9.09
C LEU A 202 20.06 -0.02 -8.41
N GLY A 203 19.59 -1.07 -9.13
CA GLY A 203 18.65 -2.04 -8.58
C GLY A 203 19.21 -2.78 -7.37
N PHE A 204 20.47 -3.18 -7.40
CA PHE A 204 21.12 -3.85 -6.28
C PHE A 204 21.30 -2.92 -5.08
N TYR A 205 21.96 -1.77 -5.28
CA TYR A 205 22.29 -0.86 -4.17
C TYR A 205 21.07 -0.24 -3.51
N SER A 206 20.01 0.06 -4.27
CA SER A 206 18.78 0.62 -3.72
C SER A 206 17.85 -0.42 -3.10
N SER A 207 18.02 -1.71 -3.42
CA SER A 207 17.07 -2.77 -3.09
C SER A 207 16.70 -2.86 -1.60
N PRO A 208 17.61 -2.72 -0.61
CA PRO A 208 17.24 -2.84 0.79
C PRO A 208 16.26 -1.74 1.21
N ILE A 209 16.53 -0.51 0.81
CA ILE A 209 15.73 0.65 1.21
C ILE A 209 14.41 0.70 0.41
N VAL A 210 14.47 0.43 -0.90
CA VAL A 210 13.26 0.32 -1.74
C VAL A 210 12.34 -0.80 -1.25
N ALA A 211 12.88 -1.93 -0.79
CA ALA A 211 12.08 -3.00 -0.18
C ALA A 211 11.38 -2.53 1.10
N ILE A 212 12.07 -1.79 1.97
CA ILE A 212 11.50 -1.22 3.20
C ILE A 212 10.41 -0.21 2.86
N LEU A 213 10.68 0.74 1.94
CA LEU A 213 9.71 1.77 1.54
C LEU A 213 8.47 1.16 0.88
N SER A 214 8.65 0.14 0.03
CA SER A 214 7.52 -0.54 -0.61
C SER A 214 6.70 -1.38 0.38
N LEU A 215 7.35 -2.08 1.30
CA LEU A 215 6.67 -2.84 2.35
C LEU A 215 5.88 -1.91 3.28
N THR A 216 6.51 -0.83 3.76
CA THR A 216 5.85 0.14 4.65
C THR A 216 4.72 0.88 3.93
N GLY A 217 4.87 1.24 2.65
CA GLY A 217 3.79 1.83 1.85
C GLY A 217 2.59 0.89 1.67
N PHE A 218 2.85 -0.39 1.42
CA PHE A 218 1.80 -1.43 1.42
C PHE A 218 1.10 -1.51 2.79
N CYS A 219 1.86 -1.59 3.87
CA CYS A 219 1.33 -1.68 5.24
C CYS A 219 0.50 -0.44 5.63
N ILE A 220 0.92 0.77 5.24
CA ILE A 220 0.14 2.01 5.47
C ILE A 220 -1.20 1.94 4.75
N THR A 221 -1.19 1.54 3.48
CA THR A 221 -2.41 1.45 2.67
C THR A 221 -3.39 0.44 3.23
N PHE A 222 -2.91 -0.74 3.60
CA PHE A 222 -3.71 -1.86 4.08
C PHE A 222 -3.67 -2.03 5.60
N SER A 223 -3.51 -0.93 6.35
CA SER A 223 -3.42 -0.94 7.81
C SER A 223 -4.61 -1.62 8.48
N THR A 224 -5.81 -1.49 7.91
CA THR A 224 -7.03 -2.18 8.37
C THR A 224 -6.97 -3.71 8.32
N LEU A 225 -6.08 -4.27 7.51
CA LEU A 225 -5.80 -5.70 7.44
C LEU A 225 -4.57 -6.08 8.26
N VAL A 226 -3.54 -5.23 8.20
CA VAL A 226 -2.25 -5.49 8.83
C VAL A 226 -2.36 -5.45 10.36
N ILE A 227 -3.09 -4.47 10.91
CA ILE A 227 -3.23 -4.33 12.37
C ILE A 227 -3.91 -5.56 12.99
N PRO A 228 -5.09 -6.01 12.56
CA PRO A 228 -5.71 -7.23 13.07
C PRO A 228 -4.82 -8.47 12.91
N PHE A 229 -4.10 -8.58 11.79
CA PHE A 229 -3.15 -9.68 11.57
C PHE A 229 -2.00 -9.68 12.58
N LEU A 230 -1.46 -8.49 12.92
CA LEU A 230 -0.42 -8.36 13.95
C LEU A 230 -0.93 -8.75 15.35
N PHE A 231 -2.20 -8.47 15.65
CA PHE A 231 -2.83 -8.90 16.89
C PHE A 231 -2.94 -10.42 16.96
N LEU A 232 -3.40 -11.07 15.88
CA LEU A 232 -3.45 -12.52 15.76
C LEU A 232 -2.07 -13.17 15.95
N LEU A 233 -1.05 -12.66 15.29
CA LEU A 233 0.33 -13.13 15.44
C LEU A 233 0.85 -12.98 16.88
N SER A 234 0.29 -12.04 17.63
CA SER A 234 0.63 -11.82 19.04
C SER A 234 -0.25 -12.62 20.02
N GLY A 235 -1.09 -13.54 19.52
CA GLY A 235 -2.01 -14.33 20.33
C GLY A 235 -3.17 -13.54 20.94
N LYS A 236 -3.46 -12.33 20.42
CA LYS A 236 -4.58 -11.49 20.90
C LYS A 236 -5.71 -11.46 19.88
N SER A 237 -6.94 -11.33 20.38
CA SER A 237 -8.13 -11.26 19.52
C SER A 237 -8.11 -9.98 18.66
N PRO A 238 -8.40 -10.07 17.36
CA PRO A 238 -8.56 -8.92 16.48
C PRO A 238 -9.73 -8.01 16.85
N GLN A 239 -10.76 -8.57 17.53
CA GLN A 239 -11.94 -7.82 18.00
C GLN A 239 -11.55 -6.70 18.97
N GLY A 240 -10.52 -6.90 19.80
CA GLY A 240 -9.99 -5.86 20.68
C GLY A 240 -9.52 -4.61 19.93
N VAL A 241 -9.10 -4.73 18.67
CA VAL A 241 -8.69 -3.58 17.85
C VAL A 241 -9.87 -2.68 17.54
N ALA A 242 -10.99 -3.26 17.09
CA ALA A 242 -12.19 -2.49 16.75
C ALA A 242 -12.76 -1.80 18.00
N GLN A 243 -12.80 -2.49 19.14
CA GLN A 243 -13.24 -1.93 20.42
C GLN A 243 -12.32 -0.80 20.89
N LEU A 244 -11.01 -0.98 20.80
CA LEU A 244 -10.04 0.02 21.21
C LEU A 244 -10.07 1.27 20.30
N LEU A 245 -10.10 1.08 18.97
CA LEU A 245 -10.12 2.21 18.02
C LEU A 245 -11.49 2.88 17.93
N GLY A 246 -12.58 2.16 18.25
CA GLY A 246 -13.95 2.66 18.29
C GLY A 246 -14.42 3.08 19.70
N ALA A 247 -13.49 3.28 20.65
CA ALA A 247 -13.83 3.70 22.01
C ALA A 247 -14.66 5.00 22.01
N LYS A 248 -15.72 5.00 22.81
CA LYS A 248 -16.66 6.13 22.95
C LYS A 248 -16.61 6.66 24.39
N SER A 249 -16.83 7.95 24.53
CA SER A 249 -16.97 8.59 25.84
C SER A 249 -18.26 8.16 26.54
N ALA A 250 -18.22 8.12 27.86
CA ALA A 250 -19.34 7.72 28.72
C ALA A 250 -20.37 8.87 28.83
N TRP A 251 -21.16 9.07 27.76
CA TRP A 251 -22.17 10.10 27.73
C TRP A 251 -23.44 9.69 28.48
N HIS A 252 -24.02 10.65 29.24
CA HIS A 252 -25.34 10.59 29.83
C HIS A 252 -25.97 11.99 29.81
N ALA A 253 -27.31 12.10 30.03
CA ALA A 253 -28.05 13.35 29.82
C ALA A 253 -27.51 14.57 30.62
N ALA A 254 -26.92 14.35 31.80
CA ALA A 254 -26.32 15.38 32.65
C ALA A 254 -24.80 15.53 32.52
N ALA A 255 -24.16 14.80 31.58
CA ALA A 255 -22.72 14.83 31.46
C ALA A 255 -22.24 16.16 30.88
N VAL A 256 -21.30 16.82 31.58
CA VAL A 256 -20.65 18.05 31.14
C VAL A 256 -19.21 17.70 30.73
N PRO A 257 -18.75 18.08 29.52
CA PRO A 257 -17.38 17.84 29.11
C PRO A 257 -16.38 18.52 30.05
N LEU A 258 -15.35 17.78 30.42
CA LEU A 258 -14.27 18.30 31.26
C LEU A 258 -13.44 19.36 30.50
N PRO A 259 -12.87 20.32 31.23
CA PRO A 259 -11.96 21.29 30.64
C PRO A 259 -10.69 20.61 30.13
N LEU A 260 -10.07 21.19 29.09
CA LEU A 260 -8.94 20.59 28.39
C LEU A 260 -7.74 20.27 29.31
N HIS A 261 -7.54 21.06 30.38
CA HIS A 261 -6.46 20.81 31.33
C HIS A 261 -6.59 19.44 32.04
N ALA A 262 -7.80 18.97 32.29
CA ALA A 262 -8.01 17.65 32.89
C ALA A 262 -7.63 16.53 31.90
N ILE A 263 -7.90 16.72 30.61
CA ILE A 263 -7.55 15.78 29.54
C ILE A 263 -6.04 15.72 29.36
N THR A 264 -5.35 16.87 29.29
CA THR A 264 -3.89 16.93 29.12
C THR A 264 -3.16 16.46 30.37
N ALA A 265 -3.68 16.71 31.58
CA ALA A 265 -3.15 16.17 32.84
C ALA A 265 -3.23 14.64 32.86
N ALA A 266 -4.35 14.04 32.47
CA ALA A 266 -4.48 12.59 32.33
C ALA A 266 -3.48 12.02 31.31
N ALA A 267 -3.25 12.71 30.20
CA ALA A 267 -2.24 12.31 29.22
C ALA A 267 -0.82 12.36 29.78
N LYS A 268 -0.46 13.42 30.48
CA LYS A 268 0.84 13.56 31.17
C LYS A 268 1.06 12.48 32.21
N GLN A 269 0.03 12.14 32.99
CA GLN A 269 0.10 11.07 33.99
C GLN A 269 0.39 9.71 33.34
N LYS A 270 -0.23 9.42 32.19
CA LYS A 270 -0.05 8.14 31.49
C LYS A 270 1.25 8.05 30.71
N MET A 271 1.74 9.17 30.19
CA MET A 271 2.96 9.25 29.38
C MET A 271 3.82 10.47 29.78
N PRO A 272 4.44 10.46 30.97
CA PRO A 272 5.14 11.63 31.53
C PRO A 272 6.32 12.10 30.66
N ASN A 273 6.97 11.18 29.92
CA ASN A 273 8.14 11.48 29.08
C ASN A 273 7.77 11.79 27.62
N ALA A 274 6.48 11.87 27.30
CA ALA A 274 6.01 12.24 25.98
C ALA A 274 5.37 13.64 26.02
N TYR A 275 5.37 14.30 24.88
CA TYR A 275 4.69 15.58 24.70
C TYR A 275 3.58 15.46 23.64
N ILE A 276 2.60 16.32 23.76
CA ILE A 276 1.45 16.34 22.86
C ILE A 276 1.89 17.02 21.56
N GLY A 277 1.80 16.31 20.43
CA GLY A 277 2.07 16.85 19.10
C GLY A 277 0.81 17.30 18.38
N GLY A 278 -0.34 16.75 18.77
CA GLY A 278 -1.65 17.11 18.19
C GLY A 278 -2.79 16.61 19.06
N ILE A 279 -3.95 17.26 18.92
CA ILE A 279 -5.19 16.92 19.64
C ILE A 279 -6.34 16.91 18.64
N ALA A 280 -6.97 15.75 18.45
CA ALA A 280 -8.28 15.67 17.83
C ALA A 280 -9.36 15.85 18.91
N PHE A 281 -10.31 16.73 18.62
CA PHE A 281 -11.40 17.05 19.54
C PHE A 281 -12.61 16.13 19.30
N PRO A 282 -13.44 15.88 20.31
CA PRO A 282 -14.67 15.12 20.17
C PRO A 282 -15.57 15.74 19.08
N ALA A 283 -16.05 14.91 18.15
CA ALA A 283 -16.94 15.37 17.08
C ALA A 283 -18.40 15.54 17.58
N ASP A 284 -18.79 14.76 18.57
CA ASP A 284 -20.13 14.69 19.14
C ASP A 284 -20.13 14.30 20.62
N LYS A 285 -21.30 14.06 21.19
CA LYS A 285 -21.51 13.69 22.60
C LYS A 285 -20.84 12.37 22.99
N THR A 286 -20.63 11.45 22.06
CA THR A 286 -19.95 10.17 22.30
C THR A 286 -18.50 10.18 21.85
N GLY A 287 -18.07 11.24 21.20
CA GLY A 287 -16.71 11.44 20.73
C GLY A 287 -15.68 11.45 21.86
N THR A 288 -14.43 11.19 21.51
CA THR A 288 -13.30 11.13 22.44
C THR A 288 -12.22 12.14 22.06
N TYR A 289 -11.41 12.56 22.99
CA TYR A 289 -10.16 13.21 22.68
C TYR A 289 -9.14 12.16 22.21
N ARG A 290 -8.51 12.41 21.07
CA ARG A 290 -7.36 11.63 20.63
C ARG A 290 -6.12 12.52 20.64
N LEU A 291 -5.12 12.13 21.44
CA LEU A 291 -3.87 12.85 21.56
C LEU A 291 -2.76 12.08 20.86
N ASP A 292 -2.06 12.74 19.95
CA ASP A 292 -0.86 12.22 19.32
C ASP A 292 0.33 12.54 20.25
N MET A 293 0.85 11.49 20.89
CA MET A 293 1.94 11.58 21.85
C MET A 293 3.27 11.34 21.14
N LEU A 294 4.23 12.24 21.34
CA LEU A 294 5.55 12.17 20.73
C LEU A 294 6.60 11.94 21.80
N SER A 295 7.39 10.89 21.65
CA SER A 295 8.56 10.61 22.47
C SER A 295 9.83 10.76 21.65
N GLY A 296 10.87 11.37 22.23
CA GLY A 296 12.13 11.64 21.54
C GLY A 296 12.42 13.13 21.35
N ASN A 297 13.55 13.43 20.72
CA ASN A 297 14.06 14.81 20.64
C ASN A 297 13.45 15.66 19.52
N LEU A 298 12.86 15.03 18.50
CA LEU A 298 12.27 15.72 17.35
C LEU A 298 10.89 15.14 17.02
N PRO A 299 9.92 15.98 16.58
CA PRO A 299 8.54 15.57 16.33
C PRO A 299 8.38 14.42 15.32
N LYS A 300 9.28 14.33 14.33
CA LYS A 300 9.24 13.30 13.28
C LYS A 300 10.26 12.17 13.45
N VAL A 301 11.15 12.27 14.40
CA VAL A 301 12.25 11.32 14.64
C VAL A 301 11.93 10.34 15.75
N GLY A 302 11.01 10.67 16.64
CA GLY A 302 10.65 9.83 17.79
C GLY A 302 9.49 8.88 17.51
N LYS A 303 9.25 7.99 18.48
CA LYS A 303 8.06 7.16 18.52
C LYS A 303 6.81 8.02 18.55
N ARG A 304 5.85 7.68 17.69
CA ARG A 304 4.49 8.21 17.76
C ARG A 304 3.61 7.22 18.48
N GLU A 305 2.92 7.68 19.49
CA GLU A 305 2.01 6.91 20.31
C GLU A 305 0.68 7.65 20.37
N MET A 306 -0.38 6.96 20.72
CA MET A 306 -1.73 7.51 20.73
C MET A 306 -2.37 7.27 22.10
N LEU A 307 -3.00 8.30 22.64
CA LEU A 307 -3.92 8.20 23.76
C LEU A 307 -5.33 8.58 23.30
N VAL A 308 -6.31 7.80 23.71
CA VAL A 308 -7.73 8.15 23.58
C VAL A 308 -8.29 8.35 24.97
N VAL A 309 -8.92 9.50 25.18
CA VAL A 309 -9.37 9.95 26.51
C VAL A 309 -10.85 10.31 26.43
N ASP A 310 -11.61 9.86 27.43
CA ASP A 310 -13.02 10.18 27.62
C ASP A 310 -13.18 11.66 27.96
N GLN A 311 -14.10 12.35 27.26
CA GLN A 311 -14.30 13.78 27.40
C GLN A 311 -14.99 14.19 28.71
N TYR A 312 -15.65 13.27 29.40
CA TYR A 312 -16.41 13.54 30.63
C TYR A 312 -15.68 13.14 31.91
N THR A 313 -14.90 12.07 31.84
CA THR A 313 -14.25 11.47 33.01
C THR A 313 -12.73 11.60 33.02
N ALA A 314 -12.13 12.07 31.92
CA ALA A 314 -10.70 12.05 31.65
C ALA A 314 -10.07 10.63 31.75
N LYS A 315 -10.89 9.57 31.77
CA LYS A 315 -10.39 8.20 31.78
C LYS A 315 -9.69 7.89 30.45
N THR A 316 -8.50 7.33 30.53
CA THR A 316 -7.83 6.82 29.35
C THR A 316 -8.56 5.56 28.88
N LEU A 317 -9.13 5.62 27.68
CA LEU A 317 -9.86 4.54 27.03
C LEU A 317 -8.95 3.67 26.18
N LEU A 318 -7.86 4.27 25.65
CA LEU A 318 -6.84 3.58 24.91
C LEU A 318 -5.48 4.23 25.15
N ASN A 319 -4.49 3.39 25.43
CA ASN A 319 -3.09 3.76 25.44
C ASN A 319 -2.33 2.80 24.51
N SER A 320 -1.89 3.28 23.38
CA SER A 320 -1.24 2.42 22.37
C SER A 320 0.01 1.72 22.92
N ARG A 321 0.68 2.31 23.92
CA ARG A 321 1.88 1.73 24.55
C ARG A 321 1.58 0.48 25.37
N SER A 322 0.46 0.46 26.13
CA SER A 322 0.09 -0.65 27.03
C SER A 322 -0.92 -1.62 26.41
N ASP A 323 -1.86 -1.10 25.61
CA ASP A 323 -3.04 -1.85 25.20
C ASP A 323 -2.81 -2.64 23.89
N PHE A 324 -1.85 -2.15 23.08
CA PHE A 324 -1.43 -2.90 21.90
C PHE A 324 -0.32 -3.90 22.24
N PRO A 325 -0.29 -5.08 21.59
CA PRO A 325 0.87 -5.97 21.68
C PRO A 325 2.13 -5.25 21.18
N ASN A 326 3.30 -5.67 21.68
CA ASN A 326 4.57 -5.03 21.34
C ASN A 326 4.79 -4.84 19.84
N VAL A 327 4.43 -5.84 19.03
CA VAL A 327 4.52 -5.76 17.56
C VAL A 327 3.54 -4.72 16.98
N GLY A 328 2.30 -4.67 17.50
CA GLY A 328 1.30 -3.68 17.09
C GLY A 328 1.70 -2.25 17.47
N ASN A 329 2.22 -2.06 18.67
CA ASN A 329 2.73 -0.77 19.12
C ASN A 329 3.96 -0.33 18.30
N ALA A 330 4.90 -1.24 18.04
CA ALA A 330 6.04 -0.95 17.16
C ALA A 330 5.57 -0.56 15.74
N TYR A 331 4.60 -1.28 15.18
CA TYR A 331 3.99 -0.95 13.90
C TYR A 331 3.44 0.49 13.88
N LEU A 332 2.57 0.84 14.83
CA LEU A 332 1.97 2.17 14.89
C LEU A 332 3.00 3.29 15.11
N SER A 333 3.99 3.03 15.96
CA SER A 333 4.98 4.04 16.36
C SER A 333 6.05 4.27 15.29
N TRP A 334 6.47 3.24 14.56
CA TRP A 334 7.64 3.30 13.69
C TRP A 334 7.31 3.28 12.20
N LEU A 335 6.12 2.82 11.80
CA LEU A 335 5.76 2.67 10.40
C LEU A 335 5.91 3.99 9.61
N THR A 336 5.33 5.07 10.12
CA THR A 336 5.41 6.39 9.48
C THR A 336 6.82 6.98 9.51
N PRO A 337 7.54 7.00 10.64
CA PRO A 337 8.94 7.46 10.68
C PRO A 337 9.86 6.70 9.73
N ILE A 338 9.70 5.40 9.59
CA ILE A 338 10.50 4.59 8.66
C ILE A 338 10.13 4.92 7.21
N HIS A 339 8.84 5.00 6.90
CA HIS A 339 8.38 5.30 5.54
C HIS A 339 8.80 6.70 5.08
N TYR A 340 8.77 7.68 5.97
CA TYR A 340 9.18 9.07 5.69
C TYR A 340 10.71 9.27 5.76
N GLY A 341 11.45 8.25 6.19
CA GLY A 341 12.89 8.36 6.42
C GLY A 341 13.26 9.25 7.62
N SER A 342 12.31 9.66 8.45
CA SER A 342 12.56 10.62 9.54
C SER A 342 13.11 9.97 10.81
N PHE A 343 13.18 8.64 10.88
CA PHE A 343 13.57 7.89 12.09
C PHE A 343 15.01 8.14 12.55
N GLY A 344 15.94 8.47 11.68
CA GLY A 344 17.34 8.84 11.96
C GLY A 344 17.67 10.29 11.59
N GLY A 345 16.65 11.16 11.44
CA GLY A 345 16.83 12.56 11.12
C GLY A 345 17.24 12.83 9.67
N ARG A 346 17.99 13.90 9.43
CA ARG A 346 18.39 14.35 8.09
C ARG A 346 19.11 13.30 7.23
N PRO A 347 20.08 12.53 7.76
CA PRO A 347 20.75 11.51 6.94
C PRO A 347 19.79 10.47 6.37
N THR A 348 18.87 9.95 7.17
CA THR A 348 17.89 8.94 6.71
C THR A 348 16.82 9.53 5.80
N GLN A 349 16.48 10.82 5.96
CA GLN A 349 15.62 11.54 5.02
C GLN A 349 16.27 11.65 3.62
N VAL A 350 17.56 12.04 3.55
CA VAL A 350 18.29 12.09 2.27
C VAL A 350 18.34 10.71 1.60
N ILE A 351 18.60 9.66 2.38
CA ILE A 351 18.58 8.28 1.88
C ILE A 351 17.18 7.92 1.34
N ALA A 352 16.11 8.32 2.03
CA ALA A 352 14.75 8.06 1.58
C ALA A 352 14.41 8.78 0.27
N ILE A 353 14.86 10.02 0.07
CA ILE A 353 14.72 10.76 -1.20
C ILE A 353 15.41 10.00 -2.33
N VAL A 354 16.69 9.64 -2.14
CA VAL A 354 17.46 8.94 -3.16
C VAL A 354 16.77 7.61 -3.50
N ALA A 355 16.35 6.84 -2.50
CA ALA A 355 15.65 5.58 -2.70
C ALA A 355 14.28 5.76 -3.36
N GLY A 356 13.55 6.83 -3.04
CA GLY A 356 12.27 7.18 -3.66
C GLY A 356 12.38 7.54 -5.15
N LEU A 357 13.52 8.07 -5.58
CA LEU A 357 13.81 8.35 -7.00
C LEU A 357 14.27 7.10 -7.78
N MET A 358 14.71 6.04 -7.10
CA MET A 358 15.21 4.83 -7.77
C MET A 358 14.16 4.11 -8.63
N PRO A 359 12.88 3.98 -8.26
CA PRO A 359 11.87 3.39 -9.13
C PRO A 359 11.77 4.10 -10.49
N LEU A 360 11.89 5.42 -10.54
CA LEU A 360 11.91 6.18 -11.80
C LEU A 360 13.15 5.84 -12.64
N ALA A 361 14.34 5.84 -12.04
CA ALA A 361 15.59 5.49 -12.73
C ALA A 361 15.57 4.05 -13.24
N LEU A 362 15.04 3.11 -12.45
CA LEU A 362 14.90 1.71 -12.83
C LEU A 362 13.83 1.50 -13.91
N PHE A 363 12.73 2.25 -13.86
CA PHE A 363 11.72 2.22 -14.91
C PHE A 363 12.28 2.69 -16.27
N ILE A 364 12.98 3.83 -16.29
CA ILE A 364 13.60 4.38 -17.50
C ILE A 364 14.63 3.40 -18.07
N THR A 365 15.57 2.95 -17.24
CA THR A 365 16.64 2.04 -17.69
C THR A 365 16.07 0.68 -18.11
N GLY A 366 15.07 0.16 -17.43
CA GLY A 366 14.36 -1.06 -17.77
C GLY A 366 13.59 -0.95 -19.08
N PHE A 367 12.93 0.19 -19.33
CA PHE A 367 12.24 0.47 -20.58
C PHE A 367 13.22 0.52 -21.77
N ILE A 368 14.38 1.19 -21.61
CA ILE A 368 15.43 1.25 -22.63
C ILE A 368 15.98 -0.16 -22.96
N ILE A 369 16.05 -1.06 -21.96
CA ILE A 369 16.46 -2.47 -22.18
C ILE A 369 15.40 -3.24 -22.97
N TRP A 370 14.14 -3.02 -22.66
CA TRP A 370 13.01 -3.77 -23.22
C TRP A 370 12.65 -3.36 -24.64
N TRP A 371 12.56 -2.07 -24.95
CA TRP A 371 12.01 -1.51 -26.19
C TRP A 371 12.65 -2.03 -27.48
N PRO A 372 14.01 -2.10 -27.62
CA PRO A 372 14.63 -2.64 -28.82
C PRO A 372 14.35 -4.13 -29.01
N ARG A 373 14.24 -4.89 -27.93
CA ARG A 373 13.92 -6.34 -27.98
C ARG A 373 12.49 -6.55 -28.46
N TYR A 374 11.56 -5.75 -28.00
CA TYR A 374 10.16 -5.76 -28.45
C TYR A 374 10.05 -5.44 -29.94
N LYS A 375 10.71 -4.37 -30.43
CA LYS A 375 10.74 -4.02 -31.86
C LYS A 375 11.30 -5.15 -32.72
N LYS A 376 12.40 -5.78 -32.29
CA LYS A 376 13.02 -6.91 -33.01
C LYS A 376 12.07 -8.10 -33.11
N GLN A 377 11.39 -8.44 -32.01
CA GLN A 377 10.41 -9.53 -32.01
C GLN A 377 9.20 -9.24 -32.92
N LYS A 378 8.70 -8.02 -32.91
CA LYS A 378 7.57 -7.60 -33.78
C LYS A 378 7.95 -7.68 -35.27
N ARG A 379 9.17 -7.25 -35.63
CA ARG A 379 9.71 -7.35 -37.00
C ARG A 379 9.90 -8.80 -37.42
N GLY A 380 10.45 -9.65 -36.55
CA GLY A 380 10.62 -11.08 -36.83
C GLY A 380 9.32 -11.84 -37.06
N LYS A 381 8.25 -11.45 -36.29
CA LYS A 381 6.91 -12.03 -36.53
C LYS A 381 6.28 -11.58 -37.83
N LYS A 382 6.38 -10.28 -38.20
CA LYS A 382 5.89 -9.77 -39.48
C LYS A 382 6.60 -10.47 -40.67
N ARG A 383 7.92 -10.72 -40.55
CA ARG A 383 8.67 -11.42 -41.57
C ARG A 383 8.22 -12.86 -41.73
N LYS A 384 8.09 -13.62 -40.64
CA LYS A 384 7.59 -14.99 -40.65
C LYS A 384 6.15 -15.12 -41.17
N LEU A 385 5.30 -14.16 -40.90
CA LEU A 385 3.94 -14.11 -41.42
C LEU A 385 3.96 -13.86 -42.96
N LYS A 386 4.82 -12.95 -43.45
CA LYS A 386 5.01 -12.73 -44.89
C LYS A 386 5.55 -13.97 -45.59
N GLU A 387 6.57 -14.63 -44.99
CA GLU A 387 7.13 -15.88 -45.54
C GLU A 387 6.06 -16.98 -45.63
N ALA A 388 5.24 -17.15 -44.57
CA ALA A 388 4.13 -18.13 -44.59
C ALA A 388 3.06 -17.83 -45.63
N LEU A 389 2.70 -16.55 -45.84
CA LEU A 389 1.72 -16.14 -46.86
C LEU A 389 2.27 -16.28 -48.29
N GLN A 390 3.59 -16.13 -48.50
CA GLN A 390 4.23 -16.38 -49.78
C GLN A 390 4.33 -17.88 -50.10
N ASP A 391 4.63 -18.72 -49.09
CA ASP A 391 4.65 -20.17 -49.24
C ASP A 391 3.23 -20.73 -49.54
N GLU A 392 2.18 -20.13 -48.97
CA GLU A 392 0.78 -20.46 -49.28
C GLU A 392 0.36 -20.06 -50.72
N GLN A 393 0.91 -18.98 -51.27
CA GLN A 393 0.63 -18.53 -52.65
C GLN A 393 1.39 -19.31 -53.70
N VAL A 394 2.51 -19.98 -53.34
CA VAL A 394 3.30 -20.82 -54.27
C VAL A 394 2.81 -22.28 -54.28
N SER A 395 2.06 -22.71 -53.26
CA SER A 395 1.53 -24.06 -53.13
C SER A 395 0.01 -24.10 -53.34
N ALA A 396 -0.47 -23.78 -54.52
CA ALA A 396 -1.82 -24.15 -54.95
C ALA A 396 -1.69 -25.12 -56.17
N PRO A 397 -2.59 -26.17 -56.30
CA PRO A 397 -3.83 -26.42 -55.60
C PRO A 397 -3.90 -27.79 -54.90
N VAL A 398 -4.30 -27.85 -53.68
CA VAL A 398 -4.75 -29.09 -53.03
C VAL A 398 -6.23 -28.96 -52.69
N SER A 399 -6.98 -30.03 -52.99
CA SER A 399 -8.43 -30.12 -52.98
C SER A 399 -9.08 -29.68 -51.63
N GLU A 400 -10.26 -29.07 -51.74
CA GLU A 400 -11.13 -28.58 -50.63
C GLU A 400 -11.44 -29.59 -49.51
N GLN A 401 -11.15 -30.88 -49.72
CA GLN A 401 -11.39 -31.93 -48.73
C GLN A 401 -10.30 -32.08 -47.67
N GLU A 402 -9.05 -31.67 -47.95
CA GLU A 402 -7.96 -31.71 -46.95
C GLU A 402 -7.93 -30.50 -46.04
N GLU A 403 -8.44 -29.36 -46.48
CA GLU A 403 -8.52 -28.12 -45.69
C GLU A 403 -9.47 -28.24 -44.48
N LYS A 404 -10.58 -28.99 -44.62
CA LYS A 404 -11.53 -29.26 -43.52
C LYS A 404 -10.97 -30.21 -42.46
N SER A 405 -10.00 -31.05 -42.77
CA SER A 405 -9.41 -32.00 -41.81
C SER A 405 -8.27 -31.39 -40.99
N ALA A 406 -7.60 -30.34 -41.49
CA ALA A 406 -6.51 -29.66 -40.80
C ALA A 406 -6.96 -28.65 -39.75
N ILE A 407 -8.19 -28.12 -39.87
CA ILE A 407 -8.79 -27.15 -38.91
C ILE A 407 -9.29 -27.84 -37.64
N GLU A 408 -9.47 -29.17 -37.65
CA GLU A 408 -10.09 -29.93 -36.55
C GLU A 408 -9.12 -30.37 -35.43
N LYS A 409 -7.83 -30.02 -35.46
CA LYS A 409 -6.79 -30.49 -34.52
C LYS A 409 -6.36 -29.49 -33.45
N SER A 410 -7.28 -28.73 -32.88
CA SER A 410 -7.06 -28.19 -31.54
C SER A 410 -8.35 -28.26 -30.73
N PRO A 411 -8.49 -29.22 -29.80
CA PRO A 411 -9.69 -29.29 -28.99
C PRO A 411 -9.73 -28.06 -28.10
N ARG A 412 -10.48 -27.03 -28.50
CA ARG A 412 -10.94 -26.02 -27.55
C ARG A 412 -11.77 -26.76 -26.52
N PRO A 413 -11.45 -26.68 -25.21
CA PRO A 413 -12.29 -27.33 -24.22
C PRO A 413 -13.71 -26.80 -24.37
N LYS A 414 -14.69 -27.70 -24.61
CA LYS A 414 -16.11 -27.35 -24.74
C LYS A 414 -16.45 -26.47 -23.51
N LEU A 415 -17.14 -25.36 -23.71
CA LEU A 415 -17.43 -24.33 -22.69
C LEU A 415 -17.91 -24.94 -21.36
N GLY A 416 -18.79 -25.97 -21.43
CA GLY A 416 -19.27 -26.69 -20.26
C GLY A 416 -18.19 -27.43 -19.45
N ARG A 417 -17.16 -27.97 -20.11
CA ARG A 417 -16.02 -28.64 -19.41
C ARG A 417 -15.11 -27.62 -18.74
N TYR A 418 -14.99 -26.43 -19.29
CA TYR A 418 -14.29 -25.31 -18.70
C TYR A 418 -15.00 -24.84 -17.41
N PHE A 419 -16.33 -24.63 -17.47
CA PHE A 419 -17.17 -24.30 -16.32
C PHE A 419 -17.07 -25.34 -15.20
N LEU A 420 -17.16 -26.63 -15.55
CA LEU A 420 -17.06 -27.71 -14.56
C LEU A 420 -15.70 -27.72 -13.84
N LEU A 421 -14.61 -27.43 -14.55
CA LEU A 421 -13.28 -27.34 -13.97
C LEU A 421 -13.13 -26.11 -13.06
N GLN A 422 -13.75 -24.98 -13.41
CA GLN A 422 -13.77 -23.79 -12.55
C GLN A 422 -14.60 -24.02 -11.30
N PHE A 423 -15.77 -24.65 -11.44
CA PHE A 423 -16.64 -25.03 -10.32
C PHE A 423 -15.91 -25.98 -9.33
N LYS A 424 -15.27 -27.02 -9.83
CA LYS A 424 -14.45 -27.94 -9.00
C LYS A 424 -13.29 -27.21 -8.30
N SER A 425 -12.69 -26.24 -8.95
CA SER A 425 -11.62 -25.42 -8.36
C SER A 425 -12.14 -24.50 -7.25
N GLY A 426 -13.31 -23.87 -7.48
CA GLY A 426 -14.00 -23.04 -6.49
C GLY A 426 -14.36 -23.79 -5.21
N ILE A 427 -14.93 -25.01 -5.36
CA ILE A 427 -15.27 -25.89 -4.21
C ILE A 427 -14.03 -26.25 -3.40
N LYS A 428 -12.89 -26.54 -4.03
CA LYS A 428 -11.64 -26.86 -3.33
C LYS A 428 -11.16 -25.69 -2.48
N TYR A 429 -11.20 -24.46 -3.01
CA TYR A 429 -10.81 -23.26 -2.24
C TYR A 429 -11.79 -22.95 -1.11
N ALA A 430 -13.10 -23.10 -1.35
CA ALA A 430 -14.13 -22.95 -0.32
C ALA A 430 -13.93 -23.96 0.82
N ALA A 431 -13.62 -25.23 0.51
CA ALA A 431 -13.35 -26.25 1.52
C ALA A 431 -12.09 -25.96 2.36
N VAL A 432 -11.03 -25.41 1.74
CA VAL A 432 -9.81 -25.01 2.47
C VAL A 432 -10.09 -23.82 3.39
N ILE A 433 -10.86 -22.83 2.95
CA ILE A 433 -11.22 -21.67 3.77
C ILE A 433 -12.09 -22.11 4.94
N LEU A 434 -13.07 -22.99 4.70
CA LEU A 434 -13.91 -23.60 5.75
C LEU A 434 -13.06 -24.31 6.81
N LEU A 435 -12.13 -25.14 6.35
CA LEU A 435 -11.25 -25.88 7.26
C LEU A 435 -10.39 -24.93 8.09
N VAL A 436 -9.81 -23.89 7.48
CA VAL A 436 -9.00 -22.89 8.18
C VAL A 436 -9.87 -22.09 9.16
N SER A 437 -11.07 -21.66 8.76
CA SER A 437 -11.99 -20.94 9.65
C SER A 437 -12.46 -21.81 10.83
N PHE A 438 -12.71 -23.10 10.59
CA PHE A 438 -13.07 -24.06 11.64
C PHE A 438 -11.92 -24.29 12.62
N ILE A 439 -10.70 -24.49 12.13
CA ILE A 439 -9.50 -24.64 12.97
C ILE A 439 -9.27 -23.38 13.80
N MET A 440 -9.39 -22.21 13.21
CA MET A 440 -9.26 -20.94 13.91
C MET A 440 -10.37 -20.77 14.96
N GLY A 441 -11.63 -21.09 14.63
CA GLY A 441 -12.74 -21.08 15.59
C GLY A 441 -12.52 -22.00 16.78
N ALA A 442 -12.02 -23.22 16.53
CA ALA A 442 -11.71 -24.20 17.56
C ALA A 442 -10.53 -23.75 18.46
N LEU A 443 -9.49 -23.17 17.88
CA LEU A 443 -8.32 -22.66 18.62
C LEU A 443 -8.65 -21.46 19.53
N TYR A 444 -9.65 -20.67 19.17
CA TYR A 444 -10.06 -19.48 19.94
C TYR A 444 -11.28 -19.70 20.83
N GLY A 445 -11.79 -20.95 20.97
CA GLY A 445 -12.85 -21.29 21.92
C GLY A 445 -14.19 -20.61 21.68
N LEU A 446 -14.57 -20.36 20.43
CA LEU A 446 -15.81 -19.67 20.07
C LEU A 446 -17.05 -20.53 20.37
N PRO A 447 -18.16 -19.97 20.94
CA PRO A 447 -19.37 -20.72 21.24
C PRO A 447 -20.01 -21.38 20.02
N SER A 448 -20.52 -22.61 20.18
CA SER A 448 -21.09 -23.44 19.10
C SER A 448 -22.26 -22.79 18.30
N GLY A 449 -22.99 -21.84 18.89
CA GLY A 449 -24.04 -21.07 18.18
C GLY A 449 -23.50 -20.14 17.07
N ILE A 450 -22.22 -19.79 17.12
CA ILE A 450 -21.54 -18.97 16.12
C ILE A 450 -21.13 -19.82 14.89
N ILE A 451 -21.18 -21.15 14.96
CA ILE A 451 -20.74 -22.05 13.89
C ILE A 451 -21.80 -22.22 12.79
N ILE A 452 -23.10 -22.04 13.09
CA ILE A 452 -24.19 -22.27 12.13
C ILE A 452 -24.37 -21.07 11.16
N GLN A 453 -24.24 -19.84 11.64
CA GLN A 453 -24.26 -18.66 10.76
C GLN A 453 -23.06 -18.60 9.79
N PRO A 454 -21.83 -18.95 10.19
CA PRO A 454 -20.72 -19.11 9.25
C PRO A 454 -20.97 -20.14 8.14
N ALA A 455 -21.68 -21.23 8.39
CA ALA A 455 -21.95 -22.22 7.35
C ALA A 455 -22.85 -21.66 6.23
N ILE A 456 -23.88 -20.87 6.55
CA ILE A 456 -24.72 -20.17 5.57
C ILE A 456 -23.91 -19.09 4.85
N PHE A 457 -23.09 -18.33 5.59
CA PHE A 457 -22.19 -17.33 5.04
C PHE A 457 -21.16 -17.95 4.08
N VAL A 458 -20.59 -19.10 4.44
CA VAL A 458 -19.63 -19.82 3.60
C VAL A 458 -20.26 -20.37 2.33
N VAL A 459 -21.51 -20.85 2.39
CA VAL A 459 -22.24 -21.28 1.17
C VAL A 459 -22.53 -20.09 0.26
N ALA A 460 -23.04 -18.98 0.81
CA ALA A 460 -23.27 -17.74 0.05
C ALA A 460 -21.98 -17.14 -0.49
N PHE A 461 -20.93 -17.11 0.35
CA PHE A 461 -19.60 -16.65 -0.02
C PHE A 461 -18.97 -17.54 -1.09
N SER A 462 -19.12 -18.87 -0.99
CA SER A 462 -18.63 -19.81 -2.01
C SER A 462 -19.33 -19.62 -3.34
N ALA A 463 -20.64 -19.35 -3.36
CA ALA A 463 -21.39 -19.02 -4.56
C ALA A 463 -20.91 -17.70 -5.20
N VAL A 464 -20.72 -16.68 -4.39
CA VAL A 464 -20.14 -15.39 -4.82
C VAL A 464 -18.72 -15.60 -5.35
N MET A 465 -17.88 -16.39 -4.68
CA MET A 465 -16.52 -16.70 -5.12
C MET A 465 -16.46 -17.49 -6.41
N VAL A 466 -17.41 -18.39 -6.66
CA VAL A 466 -17.56 -19.09 -7.95
C VAL A 466 -17.88 -18.07 -9.05
N CYS A 467 -18.81 -17.15 -8.82
CA CYS A 467 -19.15 -16.09 -9.78
C CYS A 467 -17.94 -15.17 -10.07
N ILE A 468 -17.23 -14.75 -9.00
CA ILE A 468 -16.06 -13.90 -9.12
C ILE A 468 -14.91 -14.63 -9.82
N ASN A 469 -14.65 -15.88 -9.47
CA ASN A 469 -13.67 -16.73 -10.17
C ASN A 469 -14.00 -16.87 -11.66
N PHE A 470 -15.29 -16.96 -11.98
CA PHE A 470 -15.78 -16.97 -13.36
C PHE A 470 -15.50 -15.63 -14.07
N ILE A 471 -15.87 -14.50 -13.46
CA ILE A 471 -15.63 -13.16 -14.01
C ILE A 471 -14.13 -12.91 -14.18
N CYS A 472 -13.31 -13.28 -13.21
CA CYS A 472 -11.86 -13.12 -13.30
C CYS A 472 -11.20 -14.05 -14.32
N SER A 473 -11.75 -15.25 -14.50
CA SER A 473 -11.31 -16.15 -15.57
C SER A 473 -11.69 -15.60 -16.95
N LEU A 474 -12.87 -14.99 -17.06
CA LEU A 474 -13.31 -14.30 -18.28
C LEU A 474 -12.43 -13.08 -18.58
N LEU A 475 -12.11 -12.28 -17.58
CA LEU A 475 -11.20 -11.13 -17.67
C LEU A 475 -9.77 -11.58 -17.99
N ALA A 476 -9.29 -12.69 -17.42
CA ALA A 476 -7.98 -13.26 -17.73
C ALA A 476 -7.93 -13.81 -19.16
N GLU A 477 -9.00 -14.42 -19.66
CA GLU A 477 -9.10 -14.83 -21.07
C GLU A 477 -9.22 -13.63 -22.01
N LEU A 478 -9.97 -12.59 -21.63
CA LEU A 478 -10.06 -11.34 -22.39
C LEU A 478 -8.69 -10.64 -22.41
N PHE A 479 -7.97 -10.62 -21.28
CA PHE A 479 -6.61 -10.11 -21.19
C PHE A 479 -5.63 -10.94 -22.03
N ASN A 480 -5.75 -12.26 -22.01
CA ASN A 480 -5.00 -13.16 -22.90
C ASN A 480 -5.31 -12.88 -24.36
N LEU A 481 -6.58 -12.67 -24.70
CA LEU A 481 -7.01 -12.37 -26.07
C LEU A 481 -6.46 -11.01 -26.54
N LEU A 482 -6.49 -9.98 -25.71
CA LEU A 482 -6.08 -8.62 -26.08
C LEU A 482 -4.56 -8.42 -26.04
N PHE A 483 -3.84 -9.06 -25.10
CA PHE A 483 -2.44 -8.76 -24.83
C PHE A 483 -1.48 -9.93 -25.04
N LEU A 484 -1.94 -11.20 -25.02
CA LEU A 484 -1.09 -12.40 -25.02
C LEU A 484 -1.25 -13.29 -26.26
N LEU A 485 -2.08 -12.90 -27.23
CA LEU A 485 -2.22 -13.59 -28.53
C LEU A 485 -0.88 -13.99 -29.22
N PRO A 486 0.28 -13.45 -28.84
CA PRO A 486 1.55 -13.90 -29.39
C PRO A 486 2.28 -14.97 -28.56
N PHE A 487 1.75 -15.48 -27.45
CA PHE A 487 2.50 -16.37 -26.56
C PHE A 487 1.99 -17.82 -26.57
N LYS A 488 2.91 -18.75 -26.89
CA LYS A 488 2.67 -20.18 -27.04
C LYS A 488 2.09 -20.86 -25.78
N LYS A 489 1.23 -21.83 -26.00
CA LYS A 489 0.42 -22.73 -25.15
C LYS A 489 0.93 -23.22 -23.77
N GLY A 490 2.15 -22.97 -23.34
CA GLY A 490 2.68 -23.47 -22.06
C GLY A 490 2.45 -22.56 -20.85
N SER A 491 1.92 -21.35 -21.06
CA SER A 491 1.83 -20.29 -20.02
C SER A 491 0.47 -20.28 -19.27
N HIS A 492 -0.56 -20.96 -19.78
CA HIS A 492 -1.93 -20.86 -19.25
C HIS A 492 -2.11 -21.26 -17.77
N ARG A 493 -1.40 -22.26 -17.26
CA ARG A 493 -1.58 -22.70 -15.87
C ARG A 493 -1.09 -21.68 -14.85
N VAL A 494 0.10 -21.12 -15.04
CA VAL A 494 0.71 -20.20 -14.08
C VAL A 494 0.01 -18.84 -14.08
N THR A 495 -0.31 -18.30 -15.27
CA THR A 495 -1.08 -17.05 -15.40
C THR A 495 -2.45 -17.17 -14.77
N ARG A 496 -3.07 -18.34 -14.88
CA ARG A 496 -4.37 -18.65 -14.30
C ARG A 496 -4.34 -18.72 -12.77
N TYR A 497 -3.34 -19.38 -12.18
CA TYR A 497 -3.19 -19.43 -10.72
C TYR A 497 -2.91 -18.05 -10.12
N PHE A 498 -2.11 -17.24 -10.81
CA PHE A 498 -1.83 -15.88 -10.33
C PHE A 498 -3.04 -14.95 -10.48
N ALA A 499 -3.75 -15.00 -11.61
CA ALA A 499 -4.99 -14.25 -11.80
C ALA A 499 -6.07 -14.67 -10.78
N LEU A 500 -6.17 -15.96 -10.47
CA LEU A 500 -7.07 -16.49 -9.44
C LEU A 500 -6.68 -16.05 -8.03
N SER A 501 -5.39 -16.05 -7.71
CA SER A 501 -4.90 -15.59 -6.39
C SER A 501 -5.05 -14.08 -6.21
N ALA A 502 -4.77 -13.29 -7.26
CA ALA A 502 -4.97 -11.85 -7.25
C ALA A 502 -6.47 -11.49 -7.16
N ALA A 503 -7.31 -12.20 -7.90
CA ALA A 503 -8.76 -12.06 -7.85
C ALA A 503 -9.32 -12.43 -6.47
N PHE A 504 -8.86 -13.52 -5.89
CA PHE A 504 -9.23 -13.94 -4.54
C PHE A 504 -8.89 -12.85 -3.51
N LEU A 505 -7.68 -12.29 -3.58
CA LEU A 505 -7.25 -11.21 -2.69
C LEU A 505 -8.12 -9.95 -2.86
N VAL A 506 -8.37 -9.53 -4.09
CA VAL A 506 -9.22 -8.36 -4.39
C VAL A 506 -10.65 -8.57 -3.89
N CYS A 507 -11.19 -9.76 -4.06
CA CYS A 507 -12.56 -10.07 -3.63
C CYS A 507 -12.69 -10.19 -2.12
N TYR A 508 -11.73 -10.83 -1.47
CA TYR A 508 -11.65 -10.86 0.00
C TYR A 508 -11.59 -9.43 0.56
N LEU A 509 -10.75 -8.57 -0.03
CA LEU A 509 -10.64 -7.17 0.37
C LEU A 509 -11.94 -6.40 0.12
N THR A 510 -12.61 -6.64 -1.01
CA THR A 510 -13.86 -5.96 -1.36
C THR A 510 -15.00 -6.38 -0.44
N VAL A 511 -15.16 -7.68 -0.16
CA VAL A 511 -16.17 -8.21 0.77
C VAL A 511 -15.90 -7.71 2.18
N TYR A 512 -14.66 -7.74 2.64
CA TYR A 512 -14.27 -7.20 3.94
C TYR A 512 -14.57 -5.70 4.06
N MET A 513 -14.31 -4.90 3.01
CA MET A 513 -14.63 -3.47 2.99
C MET A 513 -16.14 -3.20 2.96
N ILE A 514 -16.93 -4.02 2.25
CA ILE A 514 -18.40 -3.93 2.26
C ILE A 514 -18.93 -4.23 3.66
N LEU A 515 -18.43 -5.27 4.30
CA LEU A 515 -18.83 -5.64 5.67
C LEU A 515 -18.47 -4.55 6.70
N LEU A 516 -17.32 -3.90 6.56
CA LEU A 516 -16.93 -2.76 7.39
C LEU A 516 -17.81 -1.52 7.17
N ASN A 517 -18.27 -1.26 5.92
CA ASN A 517 -19.07 -0.08 5.60
C ASN A 517 -20.57 -0.26 5.86
N THR A 518 -21.07 -1.49 5.90
CA THR A 518 -22.51 -1.75 6.09
C THR A 518 -22.92 -1.78 7.56
N GLY A 519 -21.97 -1.61 8.50
CA GLY A 519 -22.27 -1.67 9.93
C GLY A 519 -22.87 -3.01 10.38
N LEU A 520 -22.83 -4.03 9.54
CA LEU A 520 -23.17 -5.39 9.92
C LEU A 520 -22.07 -5.87 10.86
N GLU A 521 -22.33 -5.75 12.15
CA GLU A 521 -21.60 -6.45 13.21
C GLU A 521 -21.76 -7.96 12.98
N ILE A 522 -20.93 -8.52 12.08
CA ILE A 522 -20.79 -9.96 11.93
C ILE A 522 -19.60 -10.38 12.81
N PHE A 523 -19.70 -10.08 14.10
CA PHE A 523 -19.04 -10.84 15.19
C PHE A 523 -19.32 -10.16 16.51
#